data_35e55cdacfb28b95d9e3604a26153ae7
#
_entry.id   35e55cdacfb28b95d9e3604a26153ae7
#
_cell.length_a   1.000
_cell.length_b   1.000
_cell.length_c   1.000
_cell.angle_alpha   90.00
_cell.angle_beta   90.00
_cell.angle_gamma   90.00
#
_symmetry.space_group_name_H-M   'P 1'
#
loop_
_entity.id
_entity.type
_entity.pdbx_description
1 polymer ?
#
loop_
_entity_poly.entity_id
_entity_poly.type
_entity_poly.pdbx_seq_one_letter_code
_entity_poly.pdbx_strand_id
1 'polypeptide(L)'
;MFLEDDFKPIAEARVRIKFGIILFVFVLLLVIIRLGFVSLSGKKRAPNFITSAVETSRADIHDRNNQVLATTLRTYSLYVEPKKIWDSSETIQKISSVRPLLDLDILSKRINSSKSYVRIERGLNPKERQAIFSLGLPGVTFREELKRIYPRRNLASHIVGHTDPDLIGTAGSERAFNKELSSGKFEAINLSVDMRVQYAVY
;
A
#
# COMPACT_ATOMS: atom_id res chain seq x y z
N MET A 1 70.97 -19.82 -37.39
CA MET A 1 69.68 -19.95 -38.08
C MET A 1 68.71 -20.77 -37.22
N PHE A 2 68.56 -20.42 -35.98
CA PHE A 2 67.71 -21.21 -35.03
C PHE A 2 67.01 -20.30 -33.99
N LEU A 3 66.83 -18.97 -34.22
CA LEU A 3 66.23 -18.08 -33.24
C LEU A 3 64.98 -17.32 -33.76
N GLU A 4 64.50 -17.62 -34.98
CA GLU A 4 63.41 -16.84 -35.56
C GLU A 4 62.04 -17.49 -35.47
N ASP A 5 61.97 -18.81 -35.19
CA ASP A 5 60.70 -19.53 -35.12
C ASP A 5 60.03 -19.52 -33.72
N ASP A 6 60.77 -19.17 -32.68
CA ASP A 6 60.21 -19.17 -31.30
C ASP A 6 59.36 -17.93 -31.00
N PHE A 7 59.40 -16.87 -31.79
CA PHE A 7 58.68 -15.64 -31.52
C PHE A 7 57.26 -15.59 -32.15
N LYS A 8 56.96 -16.44 -33.12
CA LYS A 8 55.66 -16.49 -33.79
C LYS A 8 54.50 -16.86 -32.82
N PRO A 9 54.60 -17.88 -31.97
CA PRO A 9 53.50 -18.23 -31.06
C PRO A 9 53.22 -17.16 -30.02
N ILE A 10 54.24 -16.39 -29.60
CA ILE A 10 54.11 -15.30 -28.63
C ILE A 10 53.38 -14.09 -29.29
N ALA A 11 53.63 -13.79 -30.54
CA ALA A 11 52.94 -12.73 -31.28
C ALA A 11 51.44 -13.05 -31.49
N GLU A 12 51.13 -14.28 -31.85
CA GLU A 12 49.71 -14.75 -31.98
C GLU A 12 49.00 -14.76 -30.66
N ALA A 13 49.65 -15.19 -29.57
CA ALA A 13 49.06 -15.14 -28.22
C ALA A 13 48.75 -13.70 -27.79
N ARG A 14 49.63 -12.74 -28.08
CA ARG A 14 49.39 -11.32 -27.79
C ARG A 14 48.20 -10.74 -28.57
N VAL A 15 48.03 -11.14 -29.82
CA VAL A 15 46.86 -10.71 -30.62
C VAL A 15 45.57 -11.30 -30.04
N ARG A 16 45.56 -12.58 -29.68
CA ARG A 16 44.38 -13.20 -29.05
C ARG A 16 44.03 -12.56 -27.73
N ILE A 17 45.03 -12.25 -26.88
CA ILE A 17 44.82 -11.57 -25.61
C ILE A 17 44.26 -10.15 -25.85
N LYS A 18 44.83 -9.38 -26.79
CA LYS A 18 44.30 -8.05 -27.13
C LYS A 18 42.86 -8.11 -27.62
N PHE A 19 42.53 -9.09 -28.45
CA PHE A 19 41.18 -9.31 -28.93
C PHE A 19 40.20 -9.65 -27.79
N GLY A 20 40.63 -10.52 -26.85
CA GLY A 20 39.87 -10.84 -25.65
C GLY A 20 39.61 -9.64 -24.75
N ILE A 21 40.63 -8.78 -24.56
CA ILE A 21 40.49 -7.55 -23.78
C ILE A 21 39.51 -6.57 -24.47
N ILE A 22 39.62 -6.40 -25.76
CA ILE A 22 38.70 -5.51 -26.53
C ILE A 22 37.28 -6.01 -26.45
N LEU A 23 37.06 -7.33 -26.61
CA LEU A 23 35.74 -7.95 -26.47
C LEU A 23 35.17 -7.76 -25.07
N PHE A 24 35.97 -7.94 -24.03
CA PHE A 24 35.59 -7.77 -22.64
C PHE A 24 35.18 -6.31 -22.35
N VAL A 25 35.99 -5.35 -22.79
CA VAL A 25 35.70 -3.91 -22.66
C VAL A 25 34.42 -3.56 -23.39
N PHE A 26 34.19 -4.10 -24.59
CA PHE A 26 32.97 -3.89 -25.35
C PHE A 26 31.72 -4.41 -24.64
N VAL A 27 31.78 -5.61 -24.09
CA VAL A 27 30.67 -6.20 -23.30
C VAL A 27 30.40 -5.35 -22.06
N LEU A 28 31.45 -4.91 -21.35
CA LEU A 28 31.34 -4.07 -20.18
C LEU A 28 30.68 -2.71 -20.50
N LEU A 29 31.05 -2.14 -21.64
CA LEU A 29 30.46 -0.90 -22.13
C LEU A 29 28.97 -1.06 -22.48
N LEU A 30 28.59 -2.18 -23.09
CA LEU A 30 27.18 -2.51 -23.35
C LEU A 30 26.38 -2.63 -22.05
N VAL A 31 26.94 -3.27 -21.00
CA VAL A 31 26.30 -3.39 -19.70
C VAL A 31 26.11 -2.00 -19.06
N ILE A 32 27.13 -1.14 -19.11
CA ILE A 32 27.05 0.23 -18.59
C ILE A 32 25.97 1.04 -19.33
N ILE A 33 25.94 0.97 -20.65
CA ILE A 33 24.91 1.65 -21.47
C ILE A 33 23.53 1.14 -21.10
N ARG A 34 23.36 -0.18 -20.95
CA ARG A 34 22.07 -0.79 -20.57
C ARG A 34 21.62 -0.35 -19.19
N LEU A 35 22.53 -0.34 -18.21
CA LEU A 35 22.26 0.14 -16.85
C LEU A 35 21.89 1.63 -16.86
N GLY A 36 22.59 2.45 -17.60
CA GLY A 36 22.28 3.87 -17.82
C GLY A 36 20.89 4.04 -18.43
N PHE A 37 20.59 3.28 -19.49
CA PHE A 37 19.27 3.33 -20.14
C PHE A 37 18.15 2.88 -19.21
N VAL A 38 18.34 1.81 -18.42
CA VAL A 38 17.38 1.35 -17.41
C VAL A 38 17.24 2.38 -16.29
N SER A 39 18.32 3.02 -15.86
CA SER A 39 18.29 4.06 -14.82
C SER A 39 17.57 5.33 -15.30
N LEU A 40 17.77 5.74 -16.54
CA LEU A 40 17.15 6.92 -17.13
C LEU A 40 15.73 6.64 -17.67
N SER A 41 15.49 5.45 -18.24
CA SER A 41 14.18 5.00 -18.71
C SER A 41 13.31 4.41 -17.61
N GLY A 42 13.87 4.18 -16.44
CA GLY A 42 13.17 3.81 -15.23
C GLY A 42 12.15 4.88 -14.83
N LYS A 43 11.12 5.09 -15.69
CA LYS A 43 9.81 5.55 -15.20
C LYS A 43 9.45 4.60 -14.09
N LYS A 44 9.72 5.06 -12.89
CA LYS A 44 9.36 4.58 -11.57
C LYS A 44 8.14 3.65 -11.57
N ARG A 45 8.30 2.42 -12.00
CA ARG A 45 7.61 1.30 -11.40
C ARG A 45 8.55 0.74 -10.33
N ALA A 46 8.97 1.61 -9.41
CA ALA A 46 9.21 1.10 -8.08
C ALA A 46 7.92 0.32 -7.74
N PRO A 47 8.01 -0.95 -7.32
CA PRO A 47 6.92 -1.49 -6.53
C PRO A 47 6.71 -0.42 -5.48
N ASN A 48 5.50 0.10 -5.36
CA ASN A 48 5.12 1.05 -4.33
C ASN A 48 5.39 0.39 -2.96
N PHE A 49 6.65 0.20 -2.62
CA PHE A 49 7.11 0.28 -1.26
C PHE A 49 6.91 1.74 -0.93
N ILE A 50 5.70 2.02 -0.53
CA ILE A 50 5.32 3.06 0.40
C ILE A 50 6.49 4.05 0.62
N THR A 51 6.79 4.88 -0.39
CA THR A 51 6.86 6.26 -0.08
C THR A 51 5.39 6.55 0.21
N SER A 52 5.00 6.43 1.45
CA SER A 52 3.91 7.22 1.95
C SER A 52 4.23 8.64 1.46
N ALA A 53 3.73 9.01 0.27
CA ALA A 53 3.20 10.32 0.16
C ALA A 53 2.52 10.44 1.52
N VAL A 54 2.94 11.40 2.34
CA VAL A 54 2.19 11.75 3.52
C VAL A 54 0.81 11.93 2.94
N GLU A 55 0.00 10.84 3.00
CA GLU A 55 -1.39 10.91 2.63
C GLU A 55 -1.87 11.90 3.64
N THR A 56 -2.03 13.13 3.16
CA THR A 56 -2.45 14.24 3.99
C THR A 56 -3.76 13.78 4.58
N SER A 57 -3.70 13.41 5.86
CA SER A 57 -4.86 12.93 6.57
C SER A 57 -5.92 13.98 6.34
N ARG A 58 -7.09 13.56 5.83
CA ARG A 58 -8.21 14.48 5.65
C ARG A 58 -8.50 15.15 6.97
N ALA A 59 -8.59 16.49 6.99
CA ALA A 59 -8.79 17.30 8.19
C ALA A 59 -10.04 16.86 8.96
N ASP A 60 -10.01 16.96 10.27
CA ASP A 60 -11.13 16.59 11.13
C ASP A 60 -12.27 17.59 10.98
N ILE A 61 -13.50 17.16 11.30
CA ILE A 61 -14.65 18.02 11.42
C ILE A 61 -15.07 18.03 12.88
N HIS A 62 -15.15 19.21 13.48
CA HIS A 62 -15.56 19.42 14.86
C HIS A 62 -16.85 20.22 14.94
N ASP A 63 -17.54 20.09 16.07
CA ASP A 63 -18.63 21.00 16.44
C ASP A 63 -18.08 22.33 16.98
N ARG A 64 -18.96 23.27 17.33
CA ARG A 64 -18.59 24.57 17.92
C ARG A 64 -17.84 24.44 19.27
N ASN A 65 -17.95 23.31 19.95
CA ASN A 65 -17.31 23.01 21.23
C ASN A 65 -16.09 22.10 21.09
N ASN A 66 -15.50 22.00 19.88
CA ASN A 66 -14.37 21.13 19.54
C ASN A 66 -14.64 19.63 19.75
N GLN A 67 -15.90 19.17 19.74
CA GLN A 67 -16.20 17.75 19.75
C GLN A 67 -16.04 17.16 18.34
N VAL A 68 -15.34 16.04 18.26
CA VAL A 68 -15.09 15.38 16.97
C VAL A 68 -16.38 14.82 16.38
N LEU A 69 -16.73 15.29 15.17
CA LEU A 69 -17.84 14.80 14.36
C LEU A 69 -17.37 13.82 13.27
N ALA A 70 -16.22 14.10 12.67
CA ALA A 70 -15.57 13.20 11.71
C ALA A 70 -14.06 13.29 11.87
N THR A 71 -13.40 12.12 11.86
CA THR A 71 -11.94 11.99 11.92
C THR A 71 -11.45 10.90 10.99
N THR A 72 -10.18 10.93 10.65
CA THR A 72 -9.55 9.93 9.79
C THR A 72 -8.61 9.07 10.61
N LEU A 73 -8.85 7.76 10.61
CA LEU A 73 -7.99 6.79 11.30
C LEU A 73 -7.21 5.93 10.31
N ARG A 74 -5.99 5.59 10.70
CA ARG A 74 -5.19 4.57 10.00
C ARG A 74 -5.73 3.19 10.36
N THR A 75 -6.07 2.44 9.34
CA THR A 75 -6.56 1.07 9.42
C THR A 75 -5.75 0.17 8.49
N TYR A 76 -5.96 -1.11 8.56
CA TYR A 76 -5.26 -2.07 7.71
C TYR A 76 -6.25 -2.91 6.93
N SER A 77 -5.93 -3.16 5.67
CA SER A 77 -6.64 -4.14 4.85
C SER A 77 -5.83 -5.42 4.77
N LEU A 78 -6.50 -6.53 4.99
CA LEU A 78 -5.95 -7.87 4.89
C LEU A 78 -6.02 -8.34 3.45
N TYR A 79 -4.89 -8.76 2.92
CA TYR A 79 -4.75 -9.35 1.61
C TYR A 79 -4.12 -10.72 1.69
N VAL A 80 -4.46 -11.57 0.75
CA VAL A 80 -3.82 -12.87 0.55
C VAL A 80 -3.32 -13.02 -0.88
N GLU A 81 -2.21 -13.74 -1.01
CA GLU A 81 -1.68 -14.24 -2.26
C GLU A 81 -1.97 -15.75 -2.33
N PRO A 82 -3.06 -16.19 -2.98
CA PRO A 82 -3.47 -17.61 -2.96
C PRO A 82 -2.37 -18.57 -3.38
N LYS A 83 -1.53 -18.17 -4.33
CA LYS A 83 -0.40 -18.99 -4.83
C LYS A 83 0.69 -19.26 -3.80
N LYS A 84 0.76 -18.47 -2.73
CA LYS A 84 1.75 -18.60 -1.65
C LYS A 84 1.19 -19.29 -0.40
N ILE A 85 -0.09 -19.60 -0.39
CA ILE A 85 -0.74 -20.32 0.71
C ILE A 85 -0.49 -21.81 0.53
N TRP A 86 0.12 -22.45 1.52
CA TRP A 86 0.42 -23.89 1.48
C TRP A 86 -0.79 -24.73 1.88
N ASP A 87 -1.47 -24.34 2.96
CA ASP A 87 -2.68 -24.99 3.44
C ASP A 87 -3.80 -23.94 3.61
N SER A 88 -4.79 -24.04 2.70
CA SER A 88 -5.96 -23.15 2.73
C SER A 88 -6.82 -23.39 3.95
N SER A 89 -6.98 -24.64 4.40
CA SER A 89 -7.85 -25.00 5.52
C SER A 89 -7.28 -24.47 6.83
N GLU A 90 -5.97 -24.66 7.05
CA GLU A 90 -5.27 -24.11 8.22
C GLU A 90 -5.33 -22.58 8.24
N THR A 91 -5.10 -21.94 7.08
CA THR A 91 -5.15 -20.49 6.94
C THR A 91 -6.53 -19.95 7.28
N ILE A 92 -7.60 -20.57 6.78
CA ILE A 92 -8.97 -20.18 7.06
C ILE A 92 -9.27 -20.30 8.56
N GLN A 93 -8.92 -21.44 9.17
CA GLN A 93 -9.16 -21.70 10.58
C GLN A 93 -8.42 -20.69 11.49
N LYS A 94 -7.16 -20.42 11.19
CA LYS A 94 -6.35 -19.47 11.96
C LYS A 94 -6.84 -18.03 11.81
N ILE A 95 -7.21 -17.58 10.61
CA ILE A 95 -7.77 -16.25 10.42
C ILE A 95 -9.12 -16.12 11.12
N SER A 96 -9.99 -17.12 11.01
CA SER A 96 -11.31 -17.10 11.65
C SER A 96 -11.24 -17.12 13.19
N SER A 97 -10.21 -17.73 13.77
CA SER A 97 -10.02 -17.67 15.24
C SER A 97 -9.76 -16.26 15.76
N VAL A 98 -9.11 -15.40 14.98
CA VAL A 98 -8.87 -13.99 15.32
C VAL A 98 -10.05 -13.10 14.92
N ARG A 99 -10.78 -13.50 13.85
CA ARG A 99 -11.91 -12.76 13.27
C ARG A 99 -13.15 -13.65 13.13
N PRO A 100 -13.83 -13.98 14.24
CA PRO A 100 -14.99 -14.88 14.21
C PRO A 100 -16.19 -14.37 13.39
N LEU A 101 -16.28 -13.05 13.20
CA LEU A 101 -17.35 -12.41 12.42
C LEU A 101 -17.12 -12.46 10.91
N LEU A 102 -15.98 -12.99 10.46
CA LEU A 102 -15.68 -13.09 9.04
C LEU A 102 -16.48 -14.25 8.43
N ASP A 103 -17.13 -13.99 7.30
CA ASP A 103 -17.86 -15.00 6.57
C ASP A 103 -16.89 -16.05 5.99
N LEU A 104 -16.99 -17.30 6.49
CA LEU A 104 -16.09 -18.40 6.12
C LEU A 104 -16.23 -18.79 4.66
N ASP A 105 -17.42 -18.69 4.08
CA ASP A 105 -17.67 -19.04 2.67
C ASP A 105 -16.99 -18.02 1.75
N ILE A 106 -17.10 -16.75 2.10
CA ILE A 106 -16.41 -15.67 1.38
C ILE A 106 -14.90 -15.80 1.53
N LEU A 107 -14.41 -16.09 2.73
CA LEU A 107 -12.98 -16.29 3.02
C LEU A 107 -12.42 -17.45 2.20
N SER A 108 -13.10 -18.60 2.21
CA SER A 108 -12.73 -19.79 1.47
C SER A 108 -12.68 -19.53 -0.05
N LYS A 109 -13.71 -18.91 -0.61
CA LYS A 109 -13.74 -18.53 -2.04
C LYS A 109 -12.62 -17.59 -2.43
N ARG A 110 -12.24 -16.66 -1.54
CA ARG A 110 -11.16 -15.69 -1.80
C ARG A 110 -9.78 -16.34 -1.70
N ILE A 111 -9.56 -17.21 -0.72
CA ILE A 111 -8.29 -17.94 -0.53
C ILE A 111 -8.05 -18.93 -1.67
N ASN A 112 -9.10 -19.61 -2.14
CA ASN A 112 -9.00 -20.59 -3.23
C ASN A 112 -9.15 -19.97 -4.63
N SER A 113 -9.09 -18.65 -4.75
CA SER A 113 -9.23 -17.96 -6.01
C SER A 113 -7.97 -18.12 -6.89
N SER A 114 -8.16 -18.11 -8.21
CA SER A 114 -7.04 -18.14 -9.18
C SER A 114 -6.28 -16.82 -9.29
N LYS A 115 -6.75 -15.76 -8.62
CA LYS A 115 -6.13 -14.43 -8.66
C LYS A 115 -4.80 -14.43 -7.89
N SER A 116 -3.86 -13.61 -8.36
CA SER A 116 -2.54 -13.52 -7.70
C SER A 116 -2.60 -12.76 -6.37
N TYR A 117 -3.57 -11.86 -6.19
CA TYR A 117 -3.69 -11.00 -5.02
C TYR A 117 -5.16 -10.69 -4.75
N VAL A 118 -5.63 -11.02 -3.56
CA VAL A 118 -7.06 -10.90 -3.19
C VAL A 118 -7.18 -10.21 -1.84
N ARG A 119 -8.03 -9.19 -1.78
CA ARG A 119 -8.38 -8.54 -0.51
C ARG A 119 -9.42 -9.38 0.25
N ILE A 120 -9.13 -9.69 1.49
CA ILE A 120 -10.03 -10.43 2.39
C ILE A 120 -10.94 -9.47 3.15
N GLU A 121 -10.35 -8.49 3.84
CA GLU A 121 -11.12 -7.58 4.71
C GLU A 121 -10.47 -6.19 4.73
N ARG A 122 -11.28 -5.16 5.01
CA ARG A 122 -10.84 -3.78 5.23
C ARG A 122 -11.08 -3.34 6.66
N GLY A 123 -10.31 -2.35 7.09
CA GLY A 123 -10.58 -1.63 8.32
C GLY A 123 -10.19 -2.37 9.60
N LEU A 124 -9.20 -3.28 9.51
CA LEU A 124 -8.62 -3.88 10.71
C LEU A 124 -7.92 -2.80 11.55
N ASN A 125 -8.11 -2.89 12.84
CA ASN A 125 -7.37 -2.07 13.77
C ASN A 125 -5.93 -2.61 13.97
N PRO A 126 -4.99 -1.83 14.55
CA PRO A 126 -3.61 -2.27 14.76
C PRO A 126 -3.48 -3.55 15.58
N LYS A 127 -4.37 -3.79 16.55
CA LYS A 127 -4.35 -5.01 17.39
C LYS A 127 -4.75 -6.24 16.58
N GLU A 128 -5.81 -6.14 15.78
CA GLU A 128 -6.27 -7.22 14.89
C GLU A 128 -5.21 -7.55 13.83
N ARG A 129 -4.61 -6.52 13.23
CA ARG A 129 -3.47 -6.71 12.31
C ARG A 129 -2.34 -7.48 12.99
N GLN A 130 -1.94 -7.07 14.19
CA GLN A 130 -0.85 -7.71 14.92
C GLN A 130 -1.19 -9.16 15.29
N ALA A 131 -2.42 -9.43 15.70
CA ALA A 131 -2.88 -10.78 16.01
C ALA A 131 -2.81 -11.70 14.79
N ILE A 132 -3.26 -11.25 13.62
CA ILE A 132 -3.17 -12.04 12.38
C ILE A 132 -1.71 -12.17 11.92
N PHE A 133 -0.91 -11.10 12.05
CA PHE A 133 0.51 -11.13 11.68
C PHE A 133 1.29 -12.16 12.50
N SER A 134 1.02 -12.27 13.79
CA SER A 134 1.69 -13.22 14.69
C SER A 134 1.36 -14.69 14.40
N LEU A 135 0.33 -14.98 13.59
CA LEU A 135 0.04 -16.33 13.11
C LEU A 135 1.07 -16.85 12.10
N GLY A 136 1.91 -15.98 11.54
CA GLY A 136 2.99 -16.35 10.64
C GLY A 136 2.54 -17.03 9.34
N LEU A 137 1.34 -16.67 8.84
CA LEU A 137 0.73 -17.34 7.68
C LEU A 137 1.42 -16.91 6.38
N PRO A 138 1.93 -17.85 5.56
CA PRO A 138 2.53 -17.54 4.26
C PRO A 138 1.47 -16.97 3.32
N GLY A 139 1.86 -15.99 2.51
CA GLY A 139 0.97 -15.34 1.54
C GLY A 139 -0.03 -14.36 2.13
N VAL A 140 -0.01 -14.12 3.44
CA VAL A 140 -0.84 -13.10 4.11
C VAL A 140 -0.06 -11.79 4.20
N THR A 141 -0.67 -10.70 3.73
CA THR A 141 -0.06 -9.38 3.69
C THR A 141 -1.05 -8.30 4.15
N PHE A 142 -0.54 -7.17 4.58
CA PHE A 142 -1.35 -6.05 5.04
C PHE A 142 -1.01 -4.80 4.24
N ARG A 143 -2.04 -4.01 3.93
CA ARG A 143 -1.87 -2.68 3.36
C ARG A 143 -2.51 -1.67 4.30
N GLU A 144 -1.78 -0.60 4.60
CA GLU A 144 -2.31 0.53 5.35
C GLU A 144 -3.29 1.32 4.48
N GLU A 145 -4.43 1.66 5.05
CA GLU A 145 -5.49 2.44 4.42
C GLU A 145 -6.02 3.47 5.42
N LEU A 146 -6.41 4.63 4.93
CA LEU A 146 -7.11 5.62 5.73
C LEU A 146 -8.62 5.34 5.70
N LYS A 147 -9.27 5.48 6.86
CA LYS A 147 -10.71 5.29 6.99
C LYS A 147 -11.33 6.47 7.72
N ARG A 148 -12.32 7.09 7.10
CA ARG A 148 -13.11 8.14 7.73
C ARG A 148 -14.07 7.52 8.75
N ILE A 149 -14.12 8.07 9.95
CA ILE A 149 -14.96 7.60 11.05
C ILE A 149 -15.78 8.76 11.58
N TYR A 150 -17.04 8.45 11.88
CA TYR A 150 -18.04 9.37 12.42
C TYR A 150 -18.43 8.89 13.83
N PRO A 151 -17.75 9.36 14.90
CA PRO A 151 -17.94 8.83 16.26
C PRO A 151 -19.37 9.00 16.78
N ARG A 152 -20.07 10.03 16.31
CA ARG A 152 -21.44 10.36 16.74
C ARG A 152 -22.53 9.68 15.89
N ARG A 153 -22.14 8.79 14.97
CA ARG A 153 -23.06 7.99 14.13
C ARG A 153 -24.19 8.85 13.50
N ASN A 154 -25.45 8.65 13.97
CA ASN A 154 -26.62 9.28 13.38
C ASN A 154 -26.81 10.75 13.80
N LEU A 155 -26.21 11.18 14.92
CA LEU A 155 -26.30 12.56 15.35
C LEU A 155 -25.58 13.48 14.35
N ALA A 156 -26.29 14.47 13.84
CA ALA A 156 -25.83 15.41 12.83
C ALA A 156 -25.39 14.79 11.49
N SER A 157 -25.74 13.52 11.20
CA SER A 157 -25.32 12.81 9.98
C SER A 157 -25.71 13.55 8.70
N HIS A 158 -26.87 14.22 8.66
CA HIS A 158 -27.32 15.02 7.52
C HIS A 158 -26.46 16.29 7.32
N ILE A 159 -25.91 16.84 8.39
CA ILE A 159 -25.09 18.04 8.35
C ILE A 159 -23.65 17.67 8.00
N VAL A 160 -23.09 16.67 8.67
CA VAL A 160 -21.72 16.21 8.43
C VAL A 160 -21.60 15.52 7.07
N GLY A 161 -22.56 14.67 6.73
CA GLY A 161 -22.52 13.86 5.51
C GLY A 161 -21.57 12.66 5.64
N HIS A 162 -21.03 12.21 4.49
CA HIS A 162 -20.11 11.08 4.44
C HIS A 162 -19.17 11.19 3.24
N THR A 163 -18.12 10.40 3.30
CA THR A 163 -17.16 10.22 2.20
C THR A 163 -17.35 8.87 1.53
N ASP A 164 -16.83 8.75 0.32
CA ASP A 164 -16.61 7.45 -0.32
C ASP A 164 -15.37 6.74 0.27
N PRO A 165 -15.07 5.49 -0.17
CA PRO A 165 -13.87 4.77 0.26
C PRO A 165 -12.54 5.44 -0.07
N ASP A 166 -12.53 6.36 -1.03
CA ASP A 166 -11.34 7.12 -1.46
C ASP A 166 -11.25 8.48 -0.74
N LEU A 167 -12.02 8.66 0.33
CA LEU A 167 -12.09 9.86 1.17
C LEU A 167 -12.58 11.12 0.43
N ILE A 168 -13.33 10.98 -0.65
CA ILE A 168 -13.97 12.07 -1.34
C ILE A 168 -15.33 12.34 -0.69
N GLY A 169 -15.59 13.59 -0.32
CA GLY A 169 -16.88 13.98 0.29
C GLY A 169 -18.04 13.86 -0.71
N THR A 170 -19.04 13.04 -0.38
CA THR A 170 -20.20 12.79 -1.23
C THR A 170 -21.47 13.51 -0.79
N ALA A 171 -21.57 13.87 0.50
CA ALA A 171 -22.74 14.55 1.06
C ALA A 171 -22.34 15.51 2.18
N GLY A 172 -23.25 16.42 2.55
CA GLY A 172 -23.14 17.32 3.69
C GLY A 172 -21.89 18.20 3.68
N SER A 173 -21.37 18.51 4.88
CA SER A 173 -20.16 19.30 5.08
C SER A 173 -18.91 18.64 4.47
N GLU A 174 -18.87 17.30 4.46
CA GLU A 174 -17.79 16.55 3.80
C GLU A 174 -17.67 16.90 2.31
N ARG A 175 -18.82 17.06 1.63
CA ARG A 175 -18.85 17.47 0.22
C ARG A 175 -18.61 18.97 0.07
N ALA A 176 -19.23 19.78 0.90
CA ALA A 176 -19.15 21.23 0.80
C ALA A 176 -17.71 21.74 0.98
N PHE A 177 -16.98 21.17 1.95
CA PHE A 177 -15.60 21.54 2.28
C PHE A 177 -14.57 20.51 1.79
N ASN A 178 -14.91 19.76 0.72
CA ASN A 178 -14.05 18.68 0.27
C ASN A 178 -12.63 19.13 -0.09
N LYS A 179 -12.47 20.29 -0.71
CA LYS A 179 -11.17 20.84 -1.10
C LYS A 179 -10.33 21.23 0.12
N GLU A 180 -10.96 21.89 1.08
CA GLU A 180 -10.32 22.36 2.31
C GLU A 180 -9.89 21.17 3.17
N LEU A 181 -10.80 20.20 3.37
CA LEU A 181 -10.54 18.99 4.14
C LEU A 181 -9.42 18.12 3.56
N SER A 182 -9.29 18.09 2.23
CA SER A 182 -8.25 17.30 1.55
C SER A 182 -6.94 18.05 1.32
N SER A 183 -6.89 19.35 1.62
CA SER A 183 -5.75 20.21 1.28
C SER A 183 -4.50 19.95 2.13
N GLY A 184 -4.64 19.33 3.30
CA GLY A 184 -3.58 19.18 4.29
C GLY A 184 -3.16 20.51 4.96
N LYS A 185 -3.87 21.61 4.70
CA LYS A 185 -3.60 22.94 5.28
C LYS A 185 -4.26 23.14 6.63
N PHE A 186 -5.32 22.40 6.91
CA PHE A 186 -6.12 22.50 8.11
C PHE A 186 -6.04 21.20 8.89
N GLU A 187 -5.94 21.30 10.21
CA GLU A 187 -6.05 20.15 11.10
C GLU A 187 -7.53 19.77 11.32
N ALA A 188 -8.38 20.79 11.46
CA ALA A 188 -9.82 20.62 11.64
C ALA A 188 -10.61 21.80 11.07
N ILE A 189 -11.87 21.53 10.74
CA ILE A 189 -12.89 22.54 10.40
C ILE A 189 -13.98 22.50 11.47
N ASN A 190 -14.28 23.66 12.06
CA ASN A 190 -15.31 23.78 13.08
C ASN A 190 -16.64 24.19 12.45
N LEU A 191 -17.68 23.39 12.67
CA LEU A 191 -19.05 23.71 12.28
C LEU A 191 -19.75 24.49 13.39
N SER A 192 -20.74 25.29 13.03
CA SER A 192 -21.58 26.04 13.99
C SER A 192 -22.56 25.17 14.79
N VAL A 193 -22.62 23.88 14.51
CA VAL A 193 -23.49 22.92 15.17
C VAL A 193 -23.03 22.70 16.62
N ASP A 194 -24.00 22.57 17.54
CA ASP A 194 -23.77 22.18 18.92
C ASP A 194 -24.32 20.78 19.17
N MET A 195 -23.44 19.82 19.46
CA MET A 195 -23.83 18.43 19.65
C MET A 195 -24.68 18.19 20.89
N ARG A 196 -24.58 19.06 21.92
CA ARG A 196 -25.44 18.98 23.11
C ARG A 196 -26.91 19.31 22.75
N VAL A 197 -27.12 20.30 21.88
CA VAL A 197 -28.45 20.63 21.39
C VAL A 197 -28.96 19.49 20.49
N GLN A 198 -28.15 18.96 19.59
CA GLN A 198 -28.54 17.84 18.75
C GLN A 198 -28.94 16.61 19.57
N TYR A 199 -28.23 16.33 20.65
CA TYR A 199 -28.54 15.22 21.55
C TYR A 199 -29.84 15.43 22.33
N ALA A 200 -30.17 16.68 22.69
CA ALA A 200 -31.40 17.01 23.43
C ALA A 200 -32.67 16.96 22.54
N VAL A 201 -32.50 17.10 21.22
CA VAL A 201 -33.59 17.10 20.22
C VAL A 201 -33.82 15.73 19.60
N TYR A 202 -32.87 14.81 19.70
CA TYR A 202 -32.95 13.48 19.14
C TYR A 202 -33.59 12.49 20.11
#